data_99453f1378fbacba0fa85a746bb37c4a
#
_entry.id   99453f1378fbacba0fa85a746bb37c4a
#
_cell.length_a   1.000
_cell.length_b   1.000
_cell.length_c   1.000
_cell.angle_alpha   90.00
_cell.angle_beta   90.00
_cell.angle_gamma   90.00
#
_symmetry.space_group_name_H-M   'P 1'
#
loop_
_entity.id
_entity.type
_entity.pdbx_description
1 polymer ?
#
loop_
_entity_poly.entity_id
_entity_poly.type
_entity_poly.pdbx_seq_one_letter_code
_entity_poly.pdbx_strand_id
1 'polypeptide(L)'
;ADMPAADLLNHLLTVVKGPDFPTKALIVGRGGIEDAYRTGRGSITMRAIVNVEEINKRTCLVVTELPYQVNPDNLALKIAELVKDGKIKGIADVRDEGNERLGQRLVVVLQNSAIPKVILNNLYKQTQLQDTFGANMLALVDGVPRTLRLDEFIKYYIEHQVEVIVRRTKFRLVEKEKRAHILKGYLKALDALDAVIALIRASKTPEEARTGLMKLLDVDEIQANAILDMQLRRIAALERQKINDEYEGLMADIIGLHSILASEAKQREIIKTELSDLIAKYGDERRTQLVASEGDFSAE
;
A
#
# COMPACT_ATOMS: atom_id res chain seq x y z
N ALA A 1 -2.36 12.57 -17.46
CA ALA A 1 -2.78 11.31 -18.06
C ALA A 1 -2.24 11.12 -19.48
N ASP A 2 -1.83 12.20 -20.19
CA ASP A 2 -1.53 12.16 -21.61
C ASP A 2 -0.01 12.27 -21.92
N MET A 3 0.83 11.95 -20.94
CA MET A 3 2.28 11.95 -21.11
C MET A 3 2.72 10.70 -21.87
N PRO A 4 3.59 10.80 -22.90
CA PRO A 4 4.17 9.65 -23.57
C PRO A 4 4.85 8.70 -22.58
N ALA A 5 4.79 7.39 -22.83
CA ALA A 5 5.29 6.38 -21.88
C ALA A 5 6.79 6.57 -21.54
N ALA A 6 7.60 7.00 -22.48
CA ALA A 6 9.03 7.26 -22.26
C ALA A 6 9.25 8.44 -21.29
N ASP A 7 8.50 9.53 -21.46
CA ASP A 7 8.58 10.70 -20.61
C ASP A 7 8.04 10.42 -19.22
N LEU A 8 6.95 9.62 -19.13
CA LEU A 8 6.40 9.14 -17.86
C LEU A 8 7.43 8.32 -17.10
N LEU A 9 8.10 7.35 -17.74
CA LEU A 9 9.15 6.55 -17.11
C LEU A 9 10.32 7.40 -16.63
N ASN A 10 10.77 8.39 -17.42
CA ASN A 10 11.81 9.31 -17.00
C ASN A 10 11.38 10.11 -15.76
N HIS A 11 10.14 10.60 -15.74
CA HIS A 11 9.60 11.28 -14.57
C HIS A 11 9.50 10.34 -13.35
N LEU A 12 9.00 9.11 -13.53
CA LEU A 12 8.90 8.12 -12.47
C LEU A 12 10.26 7.78 -11.85
N LEU A 13 11.33 7.71 -12.65
CA LEU A 13 12.70 7.50 -12.15
C LEU A 13 13.20 8.64 -11.24
N THR A 14 12.65 9.84 -11.34
CA THR A 14 12.96 10.95 -10.42
C THR A 14 12.22 10.86 -9.10
N VAL A 15 10.98 10.33 -9.13
CA VAL A 15 10.10 10.22 -7.95
C VAL A 15 10.36 8.92 -7.20
N VAL A 16 10.34 7.78 -7.90
CA VAL A 16 10.60 6.44 -7.35
C VAL A 16 12.07 6.10 -7.57
N LYS A 17 12.91 6.48 -6.63
CA LYS A 17 14.38 6.44 -6.78
C LYS A 17 14.97 5.03 -6.90
N GLY A 18 14.25 4.00 -6.47
CA GLY A 18 14.70 2.62 -6.49
C GLY A 18 14.05 1.79 -5.38
N PRO A 19 14.31 0.48 -5.29
CA PRO A 19 13.83 -0.34 -4.20
C PRO A 19 14.41 0.12 -2.87
N ASP A 20 13.70 -0.14 -1.78
CA ASP A 20 14.14 0.11 -0.41
C ASP A 20 14.11 -1.21 0.37
N PHE A 21 15.24 -1.57 0.98
CA PHE A 21 15.39 -2.85 1.65
C PHE A 21 15.31 -2.70 3.18
N PRO A 22 14.66 -3.64 3.89
CA PRO A 22 14.57 -3.60 5.35
C PRO A 22 15.93 -3.73 6.04
N THR A 23 16.91 -4.35 5.37
CA THR A 23 18.29 -4.49 5.85
C THR A 23 19.14 -3.24 5.62
N LYS A 24 18.55 -2.16 5.08
CA LYS A 24 19.24 -0.90 4.76
C LYS A 24 20.32 -1.11 3.68
N ALA A 25 21.62 -0.92 4.00
CA ALA A 25 22.75 -1.07 3.10
C ALA A 25 22.75 -0.08 1.91
N LEU A 26 23.64 -0.32 0.95
CA LEU A 26 23.83 0.56 -0.21
C LEU A 26 23.34 -0.12 -1.48
N ILE A 27 22.78 0.67 -2.40
CA ILE A 27 22.65 0.31 -3.81
C ILE A 27 23.72 1.09 -4.59
N VAL A 28 24.51 0.39 -5.38
CA VAL A 28 25.65 0.93 -6.13
C VAL A 28 25.26 1.09 -7.60
N GLY A 29 25.22 2.33 -8.06
CA GLY A 29 24.79 2.68 -9.43
C GLY A 29 23.27 2.61 -9.63
N ARG A 30 22.79 3.15 -10.74
CA ARG A 30 21.37 3.24 -11.07
C ARG A 30 20.94 2.35 -12.26
N GLY A 31 21.90 1.82 -13.03
CA GLY A 31 21.61 1.08 -14.26
C GLY A 31 20.63 -0.08 -14.05
N GLY A 32 20.85 -0.93 -13.03
CA GLY A 32 19.94 -2.03 -12.74
C GLY A 32 18.52 -1.61 -12.31
N ILE A 33 18.40 -0.43 -11.66
CA ILE A 33 17.09 0.17 -11.33
C ILE A 33 16.39 0.63 -12.62
N GLU A 34 17.10 1.32 -13.48
CA GLU A 34 16.57 1.82 -14.76
C GLU A 34 16.12 0.67 -15.65
N ASP A 35 16.92 -0.38 -15.76
CA ASP A 35 16.56 -1.61 -16.48
C ASP A 35 15.29 -2.24 -15.92
N ALA A 36 15.21 -2.40 -14.59
CA ALA A 36 14.02 -2.94 -13.93
C ALA A 36 12.77 -2.11 -14.24
N TYR A 37 12.85 -0.80 -14.18
CA TYR A 37 11.70 0.08 -14.41
C TYR A 37 11.30 0.18 -15.87
N ARG A 38 12.26 0.06 -16.80
CA ARG A 38 11.99 0.12 -18.25
C ARG A 38 11.59 -1.21 -18.87
N THR A 39 12.04 -2.33 -18.30
CA THR A 39 11.83 -3.66 -18.90
C THR A 39 11.08 -4.64 -18.01
N GLY A 40 10.89 -4.28 -16.74
CA GLY A 40 10.37 -5.17 -15.72
C GLY A 40 11.42 -6.14 -15.13
N ARG A 41 12.67 -6.08 -15.60
CA ARG A 41 13.78 -6.90 -15.08
C ARG A 41 15.05 -6.09 -14.97
N GLY A 42 15.81 -6.28 -13.88
CA GLY A 42 17.08 -5.58 -13.69
C GLY A 42 17.93 -6.25 -12.63
N SER A 43 19.25 -6.09 -12.74
CA SER A 43 20.23 -6.56 -11.78
C SER A 43 20.73 -5.38 -10.94
N ILE A 44 20.30 -5.31 -9.69
CA ILE A 44 20.58 -4.18 -8.78
C ILE A 44 21.72 -4.58 -7.86
N THR A 45 22.85 -3.90 -7.95
CA THR A 45 24.02 -4.17 -7.11
C THR A 45 23.81 -3.57 -5.72
N MET A 46 23.86 -4.43 -4.70
CA MET A 46 23.81 -4.05 -3.29
C MET A 46 25.18 -4.22 -2.65
N ARG A 47 25.51 -3.36 -1.70
CA ARG A 47 26.79 -3.40 -0.98
C ARG A 47 26.56 -3.15 0.50
N ALA A 48 27.23 -3.94 1.34
CA ALA A 48 27.26 -3.78 2.79
C ALA A 48 27.83 -2.40 3.21
N ILE A 49 27.40 -1.91 4.36
CA ILE A 49 28.09 -0.80 5.03
C ILE A 49 29.15 -1.37 5.95
N VAL A 50 30.38 -0.96 5.70
CA VAL A 50 31.57 -1.42 6.42
C VAL A 50 32.36 -0.24 6.92
N ASN A 51 32.57 -0.17 8.22
CA ASN A 51 33.38 0.86 8.89
C ASN A 51 34.74 0.28 9.27
N VAL A 52 35.76 1.13 9.22
CA VAL A 52 37.11 0.78 9.76
C VAL A 52 37.17 1.27 11.18
N GLU A 53 37.28 0.36 12.13
CA GLU A 53 37.38 0.64 13.57
C GLU A 53 38.65 0.08 14.15
N GLU A 54 39.18 0.66 15.23
CA GLU A 54 40.27 0.09 16.01
C GLU A 54 39.69 -0.56 17.28
N ILE A 55 39.80 -1.87 17.36
CA ILE A 55 39.31 -2.67 18.50
C ILE A 55 40.51 -3.40 19.12
N ASN A 56 40.78 -3.14 20.41
CA ASN A 56 41.91 -3.76 21.15
C ASN A 56 43.26 -3.56 20.42
N LYS A 57 43.53 -2.37 19.90
CA LYS A 57 44.74 -2.02 19.15
C LYS A 57 44.92 -2.80 17.84
N ARG A 58 43.86 -3.34 17.29
CA ARG A 58 43.81 -3.96 15.96
C ARG A 58 42.84 -3.28 15.06
N THR A 59 43.23 -3.06 13.83
CA THR A 59 42.31 -2.53 12.80
C THR A 59 41.32 -3.63 12.42
N CYS A 60 40.03 -3.28 12.44
CA CYS A 60 38.93 -4.16 12.12
C CYS A 60 38.04 -3.55 11.04
N LEU A 61 37.50 -4.38 10.18
CA LEU A 61 36.36 -4.02 9.32
C LEU A 61 35.08 -4.45 10.03
N VAL A 62 34.23 -3.49 10.36
CA VAL A 62 32.98 -3.72 11.08
C VAL A 62 31.83 -3.54 10.13
N VAL A 63 31.14 -4.62 9.85
CA VAL A 63 29.96 -4.66 8.97
C VAL A 63 28.72 -4.41 9.82
N THR A 64 28.05 -3.29 9.58
CA THR A 64 26.87 -2.85 10.34
C THR A 64 25.56 -3.07 9.57
N GLU A 65 25.63 -3.16 8.25
CA GLU A 65 24.48 -3.40 7.39
C GLU A 65 24.85 -4.35 6.26
N LEU A 66 23.98 -5.29 5.94
CA LEU A 66 24.21 -6.32 4.92
C LEU A 66 23.24 -6.15 3.74
N PRO A 67 23.63 -6.56 2.52
CA PRO A 67 22.73 -6.68 1.41
C PRO A 67 21.48 -7.53 1.77
N TYR A 68 20.35 -7.21 1.18
CA TYR A 68 19.12 -7.95 1.41
C TYR A 68 19.28 -9.43 1.05
N GLN A 69 18.72 -10.31 1.88
CA GLN A 69 18.79 -11.79 1.78
C GLN A 69 20.17 -12.41 2.06
N VAL A 70 21.15 -11.66 2.51
CA VAL A 70 22.44 -12.22 2.93
C VAL A 70 22.35 -12.70 4.38
N ASN A 71 22.69 -13.97 4.59
CA ASN A 71 22.79 -14.55 5.93
C ASN A 71 24.18 -14.26 6.53
N PRO A 72 24.27 -13.61 7.71
CA PRO A 72 25.55 -13.24 8.33
C PRO A 72 26.43 -14.44 8.70
N ASP A 73 25.83 -15.56 9.17
CA ASP A 73 26.58 -16.75 9.55
C ASP A 73 27.25 -17.40 8.33
N ASN A 74 26.50 -17.55 7.24
CA ASN A 74 27.03 -18.09 5.99
C ASN A 74 28.13 -17.18 5.41
N LEU A 75 27.96 -15.86 5.54
CA LEU A 75 28.96 -14.89 5.11
C LEU A 75 30.24 -15.02 5.94
N ALA A 76 30.13 -15.15 7.27
CA ALA A 76 31.30 -15.36 8.17
C ALA A 76 32.05 -16.65 7.82
N LEU A 77 31.32 -17.75 7.62
CA LEU A 77 31.92 -19.02 7.19
C LEU A 77 32.63 -18.90 5.84
N LYS A 78 31.99 -18.21 4.88
CA LYS A 78 32.59 -17.98 3.57
C LYS A 78 33.88 -17.17 3.63
N ILE A 79 33.95 -16.14 4.48
CA ILE A 79 35.16 -15.35 4.70
C ILE A 79 36.26 -16.26 5.31
N ALA A 80 35.91 -17.05 6.32
CA ALA A 80 36.87 -17.97 6.96
C ALA A 80 37.43 -19.02 5.98
N GLU A 81 36.59 -19.58 5.10
CA GLU A 81 37.04 -20.50 4.03
C GLU A 81 38.00 -19.81 3.07
N LEU A 82 37.72 -18.58 2.61
CA LEU A 82 38.60 -17.85 1.69
C LEU A 82 39.95 -17.51 2.32
N VAL A 83 39.98 -17.25 3.63
CA VAL A 83 41.21 -17.06 4.38
C VAL A 83 42.00 -18.37 4.49
N LYS A 84 41.33 -19.48 4.84
CA LYS A 84 41.95 -20.81 4.93
C LYS A 84 42.54 -21.28 3.61
N ASP A 85 41.82 -21.03 2.50
CA ASP A 85 42.27 -21.35 1.14
C ASP A 85 43.39 -20.42 0.64
N GLY A 86 43.75 -19.38 1.38
CA GLY A 86 44.76 -18.40 1.00
C GLY A 86 44.35 -17.45 -0.10
N LYS A 87 43.05 -17.42 -0.46
CA LYS A 87 42.49 -16.54 -1.50
C LYS A 87 42.40 -15.09 -1.03
N ILE A 88 42.17 -14.86 0.25
CA ILE A 88 42.22 -13.55 0.91
C ILE A 88 43.28 -13.63 2.03
N LYS A 89 44.25 -12.75 1.94
CA LYS A 89 45.32 -12.62 2.95
C LYS A 89 45.08 -11.35 3.78
N GLY A 90 45.65 -11.32 5.00
CA GLY A 90 45.59 -10.13 5.85
C GLY A 90 44.42 -10.08 6.81
N ILE A 91 43.60 -11.11 6.88
CA ILE A 91 42.54 -11.31 7.90
C ILE A 91 43.11 -12.22 8.97
N ALA A 92 42.92 -11.85 10.24
CA ALA A 92 43.36 -12.62 11.41
C ALA A 92 42.19 -13.41 12.03
N ASP A 93 40.99 -12.84 12.06
CA ASP A 93 39.83 -13.47 12.69
C ASP A 93 38.52 -12.87 12.14
N VAL A 94 37.45 -13.62 12.28
CA VAL A 94 36.08 -13.18 11.91
C VAL A 94 35.14 -13.54 13.05
N ARG A 95 34.40 -12.57 13.57
CA ARG A 95 33.47 -12.73 14.69
C ARG A 95 32.14 -12.09 14.41
N ASP A 96 31.06 -12.77 14.73
CA ASP A 96 29.74 -12.16 14.81
C ASP A 96 29.51 -11.66 16.25
N GLU A 97 29.43 -10.35 16.41
CA GLU A 97 29.12 -9.67 17.66
C GLU A 97 27.71 -9.07 17.65
N GLY A 98 26.91 -9.39 16.62
CA GLY A 98 25.53 -8.95 16.48
C GLY A 98 24.64 -9.51 17.58
N ASN A 99 23.70 -8.69 18.05
CA ASN A 99 22.64 -9.11 18.97
C ASN A 99 21.43 -8.16 18.85
N GLU A 100 20.32 -8.49 19.52
CA GLU A 100 19.09 -7.68 19.45
C GLU A 100 19.29 -6.21 19.85
N ARG A 101 20.25 -5.93 20.73
CA ARG A 101 20.52 -4.56 21.23
C ARG A 101 21.41 -3.76 20.28
N LEU A 102 22.44 -4.40 19.72
CA LEU A 102 23.45 -3.76 18.85
C LEU A 102 23.07 -3.83 17.37
N GLY A 103 22.12 -4.71 16.99
CA GLY A 103 21.83 -5.03 15.61
C GLY A 103 22.94 -5.86 14.95
N GLN A 104 23.03 -5.76 13.63
CA GLN A 104 24.05 -6.45 12.83
C GLN A 104 25.44 -5.89 13.14
N ARG A 105 26.38 -6.75 13.52
CA ARG A 105 27.78 -6.40 13.79
C ARG A 105 28.71 -7.58 13.51
N LEU A 106 29.15 -7.71 12.26
CA LEU A 106 30.15 -8.70 11.88
C LEU A 106 31.54 -8.03 11.88
N VAL A 107 32.45 -8.51 12.67
CA VAL A 107 33.77 -7.92 12.87
C VAL A 107 34.83 -8.81 12.19
N VAL A 108 35.54 -8.25 11.21
CA VAL A 108 36.65 -8.87 10.51
C VAL A 108 37.93 -8.22 11.02
N VAL A 109 38.69 -8.96 11.83
CA VAL A 109 39.96 -8.50 12.44
C VAL A 109 41.10 -8.62 11.44
N LEU A 110 41.80 -7.53 11.19
CA LEU A 110 42.89 -7.50 10.23
C LEU A 110 44.27 -7.82 10.89
N GLN A 111 45.21 -8.31 10.10
CA GLN A 111 46.62 -8.44 10.51
C GLN A 111 47.27 -7.03 10.49
N ASN A 112 48.29 -6.82 11.32
CA ASN A 112 48.90 -5.51 11.52
C ASN A 112 49.52 -4.88 10.24
N SER A 113 49.91 -5.70 9.26
CA SER A 113 50.45 -5.24 7.97
C SER A 113 49.37 -5.05 6.88
N ALA A 114 48.13 -5.33 7.19
CA ALA A 114 47.05 -5.32 6.19
C ALA A 114 46.55 -3.92 5.89
N ILE A 115 46.30 -3.65 4.62
CA ILE A 115 45.67 -2.40 4.17
C ILE A 115 44.15 -2.59 4.11
N PRO A 116 43.37 -1.95 4.98
CA PRO A 116 41.91 -2.20 5.12
C PRO A 116 41.15 -2.09 3.80
N LYS A 117 41.46 -1.05 3.00
CA LYS A 117 40.79 -0.79 1.71
C LYS A 117 41.01 -1.91 0.69
N VAL A 118 42.21 -2.49 0.65
CA VAL A 118 42.55 -3.62 -0.26
C VAL A 118 41.77 -4.86 0.12
N ILE A 119 41.72 -5.16 1.42
CA ILE A 119 40.98 -6.32 1.92
C ILE A 119 39.48 -6.14 1.68
N LEU A 120 38.95 -4.99 1.99
CA LEU A 120 37.55 -4.70 1.76
C LEU A 120 37.13 -4.86 0.28
N ASN A 121 37.95 -4.36 -0.64
CA ASN A 121 37.72 -4.54 -2.08
C ASN A 121 37.77 -6.02 -2.50
N ASN A 122 38.64 -6.82 -1.91
CA ASN A 122 38.68 -8.26 -2.17
C ASN A 122 37.46 -8.97 -1.60
N LEU A 123 37.01 -8.58 -0.41
CA LEU A 123 35.78 -9.08 0.19
C LEU A 123 34.55 -8.74 -0.66
N TYR A 124 34.42 -7.53 -1.19
CA TYR A 124 33.34 -7.18 -2.12
C TYR A 124 33.33 -8.02 -3.40
N LYS A 125 34.51 -8.39 -3.90
CA LYS A 125 34.64 -9.20 -5.14
C LYS A 125 34.38 -10.69 -4.92
N GLN A 126 34.61 -11.22 -3.73
CA GLN A 126 34.64 -12.66 -3.48
C GLN A 126 33.56 -13.14 -2.50
N THR A 127 32.82 -12.24 -1.89
CA THR A 127 31.80 -12.57 -0.89
C THR A 127 30.51 -11.77 -1.11
N GLN A 128 29.45 -12.15 -0.40
CA GLN A 128 28.16 -11.47 -0.42
C GLN A 128 28.13 -10.13 0.35
N LEU A 129 29.29 -9.58 0.75
CA LEU A 129 29.38 -8.17 1.16
C LEU A 129 29.01 -7.23 0.01
N GLN A 130 29.13 -7.68 -1.22
CA GLN A 130 28.47 -7.11 -2.38
C GLN A 130 27.74 -8.23 -3.13
N ASP A 131 26.46 -8.03 -3.39
CA ASP A 131 25.63 -9.02 -4.08
C ASP A 131 24.68 -8.30 -5.03
N THR A 132 24.01 -9.05 -5.89
CA THR A 132 23.06 -8.52 -6.85
C THR A 132 21.64 -8.99 -6.53
N PHE A 133 20.72 -8.06 -6.49
CA PHE A 133 19.30 -8.34 -6.42
C PHE A 133 18.69 -8.38 -7.83
N GLY A 134 18.25 -9.55 -8.25
CA GLY A 134 17.55 -9.74 -9.51
C GLY A 134 16.09 -9.28 -9.43
N ALA A 135 15.84 -8.02 -9.79
CA ALA A 135 14.48 -7.51 -9.81
C ALA A 135 13.68 -8.18 -10.94
N ASN A 136 12.50 -8.71 -10.60
CA ASN A 136 11.53 -9.25 -11.54
C ASN A 136 10.15 -8.73 -11.18
N MET A 137 9.66 -7.76 -11.95
CA MET A 137 8.42 -7.05 -11.71
C MET A 137 7.24 -7.84 -12.31
N LEU A 138 6.98 -9.02 -11.74
CA LEU A 138 5.91 -9.91 -12.15
C LEU A 138 4.62 -9.58 -11.39
N ALA A 139 3.51 -9.44 -12.12
CA ALA A 139 2.16 -9.27 -11.56
C ALA A 139 1.12 -10.07 -12.30
N LEU A 140 -0.01 -10.33 -11.65
CA LEU A 140 -1.20 -10.89 -12.30
C LEU A 140 -2.07 -9.75 -12.81
N VAL A 141 -2.30 -9.74 -14.12
CA VAL A 141 -3.25 -8.81 -14.77
C VAL A 141 -4.36 -9.67 -15.38
N ASP A 142 -5.58 -9.48 -14.90
CA ASP A 142 -6.75 -10.30 -15.29
C ASP A 142 -6.49 -11.83 -15.17
N GLY A 143 -5.79 -12.22 -14.11
CA GLY A 143 -5.44 -13.62 -13.86
C GLY A 143 -4.26 -14.16 -14.69
N VAL A 144 -3.66 -13.34 -15.57
CA VAL A 144 -2.52 -13.73 -16.40
C VAL A 144 -1.23 -13.12 -15.84
N PRO A 145 -0.17 -13.93 -15.58
CA PRO A 145 1.11 -13.42 -15.14
C PRO A 145 1.81 -12.63 -16.25
N ARG A 146 2.23 -11.40 -15.94
CA ARG A 146 2.95 -10.51 -16.86
C ARG A 146 4.11 -9.84 -16.15
N THR A 147 5.25 -9.73 -16.82
CA THR A 147 6.34 -8.86 -16.38
C THR A 147 6.04 -7.45 -16.87
N LEU A 148 5.91 -6.51 -15.95
CA LEU A 148 5.44 -5.15 -16.22
C LEU A 148 6.56 -4.14 -16.00
N ARG A 149 6.53 -3.06 -16.77
CA ARG A 149 7.31 -1.85 -16.52
C ARG A 149 6.69 -1.07 -15.35
N LEU A 150 7.42 -0.15 -14.75
CA LEU A 150 6.92 0.63 -13.62
C LEU A 150 5.68 1.46 -13.96
N ASP A 151 5.63 2.07 -15.13
CA ASP A 151 4.47 2.83 -15.62
C ASP A 151 3.22 1.95 -15.79
N GLU A 152 3.40 0.71 -16.25
CA GLU A 152 2.32 -0.26 -16.39
C GLU A 152 1.78 -0.72 -15.03
N PHE A 153 2.67 -0.96 -14.03
CA PHE A 153 2.26 -1.26 -12.66
C PHE A 153 1.36 -0.16 -12.10
N ILE A 154 1.79 1.09 -12.23
CA ILE A 154 1.03 2.24 -11.73
C ILE A 154 -0.29 2.38 -12.47
N LYS A 155 -0.30 2.18 -13.79
CA LYS A 155 -1.49 2.25 -14.61
C LYS A 155 -2.52 1.21 -14.16
N TYR A 156 -2.15 -0.06 -14.10
CA TYR A 156 -3.05 -1.14 -13.68
C TYR A 156 -3.53 -0.98 -12.23
N TYR A 157 -2.65 -0.48 -11.34
CA TYR A 157 -3.05 -0.18 -9.98
C TYR A 157 -4.13 0.90 -9.91
N ILE A 158 -3.96 2.00 -10.67
CA ILE A 158 -4.95 3.08 -10.72
C ILE A 158 -6.27 2.58 -11.32
N GLU A 159 -6.23 1.82 -12.42
CA GLU A 159 -7.42 1.22 -13.03
C GLU A 159 -8.18 0.33 -12.05
N HIS A 160 -7.48 -0.52 -11.33
CA HIS A 160 -8.04 -1.34 -10.26
C HIS A 160 -8.66 -0.49 -9.14
N GLN A 161 -7.99 0.55 -8.67
CA GLN A 161 -8.53 1.44 -7.64
C GLN A 161 -9.80 2.17 -8.10
N VAL A 162 -9.84 2.63 -9.34
CA VAL A 162 -11.05 3.23 -9.94
C VAL A 162 -12.20 2.22 -9.94
N GLU A 163 -11.96 0.98 -10.38
CA GLU A 163 -12.97 -0.08 -10.34
C GLU A 163 -13.49 -0.32 -8.92
N VAL A 164 -12.59 -0.44 -7.95
CA VAL A 164 -12.95 -0.64 -6.54
C VAL A 164 -13.81 0.52 -6.02
N ILE A 165 -13.46 1.77 -6.33
CA ILE A 165 -14.25 2.94 -5.92
C ILE A 165 -15.62 2.92 -6.56
N VAL A 166 -15.72 2.62 -7.86
CA VAL A 166 -17.00 2.53 -8.56
C VAL A 166 -17.88 1.44 -7.94
N ARG A 167 -17.34 0.25 -7.69
CA ARG A 167 -18.09 -0.86 -7.08
C ARG A 167 -18.53 -0.53 -5.65
N ARG A 168 -17.65 0.01 -4.84
CA ARG A 168 -17.94 0.47 -3.48
C ARG A 168 -19.02 1.54 -3.46
N THR A 169 -18.95 2.50 -4.38
CA THR A 169 -19.93 3.58 -4.50
C THR A 169 -21.29 3.06 -4.93
N LYS A 170 -21.35 2.15 -5.90
CA LYS A 170 -22.60 1.49 -6.32
C LYS A 170 -23.26 0.72 -5.18
N PHE A 171 -22.47 -0.05 -4.43
CA PHE A 171 -22.97 -0.79 -3.28
C PHE A 171 -23.57 0.15 -2.22
N ARG A 172 -22.82 1.21 -1.85
CA ARG A 172 -23.32 2.21 -0.88
C ARG A 172 -24.55 2.95 -1.36
N LEU A 173 -24.64 3.24 -2.65
CA LEU A 173 -25.79 3.88 -3.26
C LEU A 173 -27.04 3.03 -3.09
N VAL A 174 -26.99 1.76 -3.48
CA VAL A 174 -28.12 0.82 -3.35
C VAL A 174 -28.60 0.70 -1.89
N GLU A 175 -27.69 0.60 -0.93
CA GLU A 175 -28.06 0.50 0.48
C GLU A 175 -28.71 1.81 1.00
N LYS A 176 -28.20 2.96 0.59
CA LYS A 176 -28.79 4.26 0.96
C LYS A 176 -30.14 4.53 0.28
N GLU A 177 -30.28 4.16 -0.98
CA GLU A 177 -31.56 4.25 -1.70
C GLU A 177 -32.64 3.36 -1.06
N LYS A 178 -32.32 2.12 -0.71
CA LYS A 178 -33.24 1.23 0.02
C LYS A 178 -33.70 1.83 1.34
N ARG A 179 -32.77 2.41 2.09
CA ARG A 179 -33.09 3.03 3.38
C ARG A 179 -33.93 4.28 3.21
N ALA A 180 -33.56 5.17 2.29
CA ALA A 180 -34.31 6.38 1.96
C ALA A 180 -35.74 6.06 1.48
N HIS A 181 -35.90 4.99 0.71
CA HIS A 181 -37.16 4.50 0.24
C HIS A 181 -38.13 4.14 1.39
N ILE A 182 -37.63 3.41 2.40
CA ILE A 182 -38.40 3.08 3.60
C ILE A 182 -38.76 4.35 4.40
N LEU A 183 -37.80 5.25 4.62
CA LEU A 183 -38.03 6.50 5.35
C LEU A 183 -39.06 7.39 4.66
N LYS A 184 -39.03 7.44 3.33
CA LYS A 184 -40.08 8.15 2.54
C LYS A 184 -41.47 7.58 2.83
N GLY A 185 -41.59 6.26 2.95
CA GLY A 185 -42.85 5.61 3.35
C GLY A 185 -43.28 6.02 4.77
N TYR A 186 -42.36 6.04 5.71
CA TYR A 186 -42.64 6.47 7.08
C TYR A 186 -43.08 7.93 7.15
N LEU A 187 -42.45 8.84 6.43
CA LEU A 187 -42.86 10.24 6.38
C LEU A 187 -44.27 10.41 5.84
N LYS A 188 -44.61 9.72 4.75
CA LYS A 188 -46.00 9.71 4.20
C LYS A 188 -47.02 9.18 5.23
N ALA A 189 -46.68 8.12 5.96
CA ALA A 189 -47.54 7.56 7.01
C ALA A 189 -47.73 8.53 8.19
N LEU A 190 -46.67 9.22 8.60
CA LEU A 190 -46.71 10.20 9.69
C LEU A 190 -47.47 11.48 9.31
N ASP A 191 -47.47 11.86 8.03
CA ASP A 191 -48.25 12.99 7.52
C ASP A 191 -49.76 12.71 7.50
N ALA A 192 -50.16 11.46 7.34
CA ALA A 192 -51.57 11.02 7.31
C ALA A 192 -51.90 10.07 8.48
N LEU A 193 -51.30 10.28 9.65
CA LEU A 193 -51.30 9.36 10.75
C LEU A 193 -52.71 8.90 11.19
N ASP A 194 -53.66 9.81 11.33
CA ASP A 194 -55.03 9.48 11.77
C ASP A 194 -55.71 8.54 10.77
N ALA A 195 -55.54 8.81 9.46
CA ALA A 195 -56.08 7.94 8.42
C ALA A 195 -55.42 6.56 8.39
N VAL A 196 -54.10 6.48 8.64
CA VAL A 196 -53.36 5.21 8.75
C VAL A 196 -53.88 4.40 9.91
N ILE A 197 -54.05 5.00 11.11
CA ILE A 197 -54.54 4.31 12.30
C ILE A 197 -55.96 3.83 12.08
N ALA A 198 -56.85 4.66 11.53
CA ALA A 198 -58.24 4.30 11.23
C ALA A 198 -58.29 3.09 10.26
N LEU A 199 -57.50 3.12 9.19
CA LEU A 199 -57.41 2.04 8.20
C LEU A 199 -56.90 0.72 8.83
N ILE A 200 -55.82 0.76 9.61
CA ILE A 200 -55.29 -0.45 10.24
C ILE A 200 -56.29 -1.05 11.22
N ARG A 201 -57.02 -0.22 11.98
CA ARG A 201 -58.08 -0.69 12.91
C ARG A 201 -59.30 -1.28 12.21
N ALA A 202 -59.63 -0.79 11.02
CA ALA A 202 -60.76 -1.30 10.24
C ALA A 202 -60.41 -2.57 9.45
N SER A 203 -59.15 -2.86 9.23
CA SER A 203 -58.69 -4.03 8.48
C SER A 203 -58.81 -5.32 9.34
N LYS A 204 -59.30 -6.40 8.71
CA LYS A 204 -59.48 -7.71 9.39
C LYS A 204 -58.21 -8.56 9.30
N THR A 205 -57.37 -8.33 8.29
CA THR A 205 -56.14 -9.08 8.07
C THR A 205 -54.96 -8.15 7.78
N PRO A 206 -53.71 -8.56 8.02
CA PRO A 206 -52.54 -7.78 7.63
C PRO A 206 -52.48 -7.48 6.13
N GLU A 207 -52.95 -8.39 5.27
CA GLU A 207 -53.01 -8.20 3.81
C GLU A 207 -53.96 -7.09 3.41
N GLU A 208 -55.14 -7.03 4.07
CA GLU A 208 -56.09 -5.92 3.88
C GLU A 208 -55.47 -4.58 4.27
N ALA A 209 -54.84 -4.55 5.45
CA ALA A 209 -54.13 -3.34 5.93
C ALA A 209 -53.03 -2.89 4.96
N ARG A 210 -52.18 -3.82 4.50
CA ARG A 210 -51.12 -3.56 3.54
C ARG A 210 -51.67 -2.97 2.23
N THR A 211 -52.64 -3.66 1.64
CA THR A 211 -53.25 -3.22 0.40
C THR A 211 -53.93 -1.86 0.54
N GLY A 212 -54.61 -1.62 1.69
CA GLY A 212 -55.21 -0.34 2.03
C GLY A 212 -54.16 0.78 2.15
N LEU A 213 -53.05 0.55 2.83
CA LEU A 213 -51.94 1.51 2.97
C LEU A 213 -51.31 1.86 1.64
N MET A 214 -51.12 0.87 0.76
CA MET A 214 -50.58 1.11 -0.58
C MET A 214 -51.47 2.09 -1.39
N LYS A 215 -52.77 1.94 -1.28
CA LYS A 215 -53.73 2.83 -1.96
C LYS A 215 -53.85 4.20 -1.29
N LEU A 216 -53.90 4.24 0.04
CA LEU A 216 -54.09 5.45 0.83
C LEU A 216 -52.91 6.43 0.67
N LEU A 217 -51.70 5.88 0.75
CA LEU A 217 -50.45 6.67 0.81
C LEU A 217 -49.69 6.72 -0.53
N ASP A 218 -50.18 5.99 -1.53
CA ASP A 218 -49.43 5.81 -2.77
C ASP A 218 -47.99 5.35 -2.49
N VAL A 219 -47.88 4.20 -1.82
CA VAL A 219 -46.62 3.52 -1.44
C VAL A 219 -46.63 2.11 -1.98
N ASP A 220 -45.43 1.54 -2.14
CA ASP A 220 -45.28 0.14 -2.53
C ASP A 220 -45.39 -0.85 -1.37
N GLU A 221 -45.30 -2.13 -1.70
CA GLU A 221 -45.44 -3.21 -0.72
C GLU A 221 -44.33 -3.18 0.35
N ILE A 222 -43.09 -2.82 -0.04
CA ILE A 222 -41.93 -2.74 0.89
C ILE A 222 -42.17 -1.64 1.91
N GLN A 223 -42.61 -0.48 1.46
CA GLN A 223 -42.97 0.67 2.30
C GLN A 223 -44.19 0.36 3.19
N ALA A 224 -45.22 -0.27 2.63
CA ALA A 224 -46.41 -0.64 3.39
C ALA A 224 -46.11 -1.63 4.51
N ASN A 225 -45.30 -2.67 4.25
CA ASN A 225 -44.83 -3.61 5.27
C ASN A 225 -44.01 -2.90 6.34
N ALA A 226 -43.06 -2.04 5.95
CA ALA A 226 -42.29 -1.25 6.90
C ALA A 226 -43.17 -0.35 7.80
N ILE A 227 -44.24 0.22 7.25
CA ILE A 227 -45.20 1.01 8.03
C ILE A 227 -45.95 0.14 9.04
N LEU A 228 -46.39 -1.08 8.67
CA LEU A 228 -47.04 -2.02 9.58
C LEU A 228 -46.14 -2.49 10.72
N ASP A 229 -44.86 -2.64 10.44
CA ASP A 229 -43.83 -3.02 11.41
C ASP A 229 -43.34 -1.85 12.28
N MET A 230 -43.82 -0.63 12.02
CA MET A 230 -43.36 0.57 12.71
C MET A 230 -43.77 0.57 14.17
N GLN A 231 -42.82 0.74 15.08
CA GLN A 231 -43.11 0.82 16.52
C GLN A 231 -43.84 2.13 16.86
N LEU A 232 -44.86 2.03 17.75
CA LEU A 232 -45.67 3.16 18.18
C LEU A 232 -44.87 4.35 18.74
N ARG A 233 -43.72 4.12 19.35
CA ARG A 233 -42.82 5.18 19.84
C ARG A 233 -42.34 6.12 18.75
N ARG A 234 -42.27 5.67 17.49
CA ARG A 234 -41.82 6.50 16.35
C ARG A 234 -42.83 7.55 15.90
N ILE A 235 -44.04 7.49 16.42
CA ILE A 235 -45.12 8.44 16.17
C ILE A 235 -44.90 9.76 16.90
N ALA A 236 -44.06 9.79 17.95
CA ALA A 236 -43.77 10.99 18.71
C ALA A 236 -43.09 12.06 17.83
N ALA A 237 -43.43 13.36 18.06
CA ALA A 237 -42.93 14.47 17.26
C ALA A 237 -41.40 14.53 17.16
N LEU A 238 -40.67 14.18 18.26
CA LEU A 238 -39.23 14.14 18.27
C LEU A 238 -38.65 13.05 17.37
N GLU A 239 -39.29 11.90 17.28
CA GLU A 239 -38.87 10.79 16.42
C GLU A 239 -39.17 11.09 14.94
N ARG A 240 -40.26 11.82 14.67
CA ARG A 240 -40.58 12.31 13.31
C ARG A 240 -39.47 13.21 12.78
N GLN A 241 -38.97 14.16 13.61
CA GLN A 241 -37.86 15.03 13.22
C GLN A 241 -36.59 14.20 12.90
N LYS A 242 -36.25 13.20 13.70
CA LYS A 242 -35.10 12.32 13.44
C LYS A 242 -35.23 11.56 12.13
N ILE A 243 -36.43 11.08 11.79
CA ILE A 243 -36.70 10.39 10.51
C ILE A 243 -36.50 11.34 9.33
N ASN A 244 -36.98 12.59 9.45
CA ASN A 244 -36.77 13.60 8.42
C ASN A 244 -35.29 13.95 8.25
N ASP A 245 -34.58 14.21 9.34
CA ASP A 245 -33.15 14.54 9.32
C ASP A 245 -32.31 13.40 8.71
N GLU A 246 -32.66 12.13 9.06
CA GLU A 246 -32.05 10.94 8.46
C GLU A 246 -32.33 10.87 6.95
N TYR A 247 -33.57 11.12 6.52
CA TYR A 247 -33.95 11.10 5.12
C TYR A 247 -33.21 12.18 4.31
N GLU A 248 -33.17 13.43 4.81
CA GLU A 248 -32.45 14.52 4.16
C GLU A 248 -30.94 14.24 4.06
N GLY A 249 -30.33 13.70 5.12
CA GLY A 249 -28.93 13.29 5.12
C GLY A 249 -28.66 12.20 4.08
N LEU A 250 -29.53 11.19 3.99
CA LEU A 250 -29.40 10.13 2.99
C LEU A 250 -29.55 10.67 1.55
N MET A 251 -30.48 11.61 1.31
CA MET A 251 -30.66 12.23 -0.01
C MET A 251 -29.42 13.03 -0.43
N ALA A 252 -28.80 13.77 0.48
CA ALA A 252 -27.54 14.47 0.22
C ALA A 252 -26.42 13.48 -0.12
N ASP A 253 -26.30 12.39 0.63
CA ASP A 253 -25.32 11.32 0.38
C ASP A 253 -25.56 10.65 -0.99
N ILE A 254 -26.80 10.33 -1.35
CA ILE A 254 -27.20 9.75 -2.64
C ILE A 254 -26.76 10.65 -3.80
N ILE A 255 -27.02 11.97 -3.70
CA ILE A 255 -26.57 12.96 -4.69
C ILE A 255 -25.04 12.95 -4.80
N GLY A 256 -24.35 12.92 -3.66
CA GLY A 256 -22.88 12.81 -3.61
C GLY A 256 -22.37 11.55 -4.32
N LEU A 257 -22.96 10.38 -4.03
CA LEU A 257 -22.58 9.11 -4.65
C LEU A 257 -22.84 9.09 -6.17
N HIS A 258 -23.97 9.61 -6.64
CA HIS A 258 -24.22 9.78 -8.06
C HIS A 258 -23.17 10.68 -8.74
N SER A 259 -22.76 11.76 -8.08
CA SER A 259 -21.72 12.66 -8.60
C SER A 259 -20.35 11.99 -8.73
N ILE A 260 -20.03 11.06 -7.83
CA ILE A 260 -18.79 10.26 -7.91
C ILE A 260 -18.87 9.27 -9.09
N LEU A 261 -19.99 8.58 -9.26
CA LEU A 261 -20.20 7.65 -10.38
C LEU A 261 -20.14 8.33 -11.74
N ALA A 262 -20.60 9.59 -11.84
CA ALA A 262 -20.63 10.36 -13.07
C ALA A 262 -19.28 11.01 -13.44
N SER A 263 -18.26 10.99 -12.57
CA SER A 263 -17.01 11.74 -12.77
C SER A 263 -15.77 10.93 -12.44
N GLU A 264 -15.02 10.54 -13.46
CA GLU A 264 -13.70 9.89 -13.30
C GLU A 264 -12.71 10.79 -12.53
N ALA A 265 -12.78 12.10 -12.73
CA ALA A 265 -11.95 13.05 -11.99
C ALA A 265 -12.19 12.97 -10.48
N LYS A 266 -13.44 12.85 -10.04
CA LYS A 266 -13.80 12.67 -8.61
C LYS A 266 -13.32 11.32 -8.09
N GLN A 267 -13.42 10.26 -8.88
CA GLN A 267 -12.91 8.93 -8.51
C GLN A 267 -11.39 8.97 -8.30
N ARG A 268 -10.64 9.63 -9.18
CA ARG A 268 -9.19 9.82 -9.05
C ARG A 268 -8.81 10.70 -7.85
N GLU A 269 -9.60 11.71 -7.53
CA GLU A 269 -9.36 12.56 -6.35
C GLU A 269 -9.56 11.78 -5.05
N ILE A 270 -10.52 10.85 -5.00
CA ILE A 270 -10.71 9.95 -3.86
C ILE A 270 -9.46 9.06 -3.68
N ILE A 271 -8.93 8.48 -4.78
CA ILE A 271 -7.70 7.69 -4.72
C ILE A 271 -6.55 8.51 -4.14
N LYS A 272 -6.38 9.73 -4.64
CA LYS A 272 -5.33 10.63 -4.20
C LYS A 272 -5.44 10.97 -2.70
N THR A 273 -6.64 11.23 -2.22
CA THR A 273 -6.91 11.49 -0.80
C THR A 273 -6.58 10.26 0.05
N GLU A 274 -7.10 9.07 -0.32
CA GLU A 274 -6.84 7.82 0.41
C GLU A 274 -5.34 7.47 0.44
N LEU A 275 -4.61 7.69 -0.66
CA LEU A 275 -3.15 7.49 -0.69
C LEU A 275 -2.40 8.53 0.17
N SER A 276 -2.85 9.79 0.18
CA SER A 276 -2.27 10.83 1.04
C SER A 276 -2.43 10.50 2.52
N ASP A 277 -3.59 9.98 2.91
CA ASP A 277 -3.85 9.53 4.29
C ASP A 277 -2.95 8.35 4.68
N LEU A 278 -2.71 7.41 3.75
CA LEU A 278 -1.78 6.31 3.97
C LEU A 278 -0.34 6.80 4.13
N ILE A 279 0.10 7.76 3.31
CA ILE A 279 1.43 8.37 3.43
C ILE A 279 1.58 9.09 4.77
N ALA A 280 0.58 9.87 5.18
CA ALA A 280 0.60 10.58 6.47
C ALA A 280 0.68 9.63 7.67
N LYS A 281 0.05 8.45 7.57
CA LYS A 281 -0.02 7.47 8.66
C LYS A 281 1.16 6.52 8.72
N TYR A 282 1.71 6.12 7.58
CA TYR A 282 2.67 5.02 7.47
C TYR A 282 3.96 5.41 6.73
N GLY A 283 4.05 6.64 6.21
CA GLY A 283 5.23 7.11 5.51
C GLY A 283 6.43 7.15 6.44
N ASP A 284 7.55 6.57 6.01
CA ASP A 284 8.82 6.60 6.70
C ASP A 284 9.95 7.02 5.74
N GLU A 285 11.11 7.31 6.29
CA GLU A 285 12.28 7.67 5.51
C GLU A 285 12.90 6.46 4.84
N ARG A 286 13.52 6.69 3.69
CA ARG A 286 14.24 5.68 2.95
C ARG A 286 15.40 5.13 3.76
N ARG A 287 15.53 3.81 3.84
CA ARG A 287 16.55 3.09 4.62
C ARG A 287 17.79 2.78 3.81
N THR A 288 17.63 2.32 2.56
CA THR A 288 18.73 1.94 1.67
C THR A 288 19.27 3.17 0.96
N GLN A 289 20.58 3.42 1.04
CA GLN A 289 21.22 4.56 0.42
C GLN A 289 21.58 4.24 -1.05
N LEU A 290 21.41 5.24 -1.92
CA LEU A 290 21.83 5.15 -3.33
C LEU A 290 23.17 5.87 -3.49
N VAL A 291 24.18 5.15 -3.97
CA VAL A 291 25.52 5.70 -4.22
C VAL A 291 25.89 5.52 -5.70
N ALA A 292 26.71 6.44 -6.22
CA ALA A 292 27.24 6.33 -7.56
C ALA A 292 28.13 5.09 -7.72
N SER A 293 28.22 4.52 -8.92
CA SER A 293 29.20 3.49 -9.22
C SER A 293 30.62 4.10 -9.28
N GLU A 294 31.63 3.35 -8.89
CA GLU A 294 33.03 3.83 -8.93
C GLU A 294 33.50 4.20 -10.36
N GLY A 295 32.73 3.83 -11.40
CA GLY A 295 32.99 4.23 -12.79
C GLY A 295 32.37 5.57 -13.19
N ASP A 296 31.47 6.14 -12.37
CA ASP A 296 30.78 7.40 -12.67
C ASP A 296 31.64 8.65 -12.32
N PHE A 297 32.79 8.44 -11.69
CA PHE A 297 33.73 9.52 -11.34
C PHE A 297 34.86 9.75 -12.37
N SER A 298 34.80 9.16 -13.54
CA SER A 298 35.81 9.33 -14.58
C SER A 298 35.41 10.33 -15.64
N ALA A 299 35.05 11.56 -15.25
CA ALA A 299 34.99 12.70 -16.20
C ALA A 299 34.86 14.02 -15.42
N GLU A 300 35.96 14.44 -14.79
CA GLU A 300 36.32 15.86 -14.65
C GLU A 300 37.82 15.95 -14.35
#